data_00a0f5a0f7ea8b415eff492a41c9b15c
#
_entry.id   00a0f5a0f7ea8b415eff492a41c9b15c
#
_cell.length_a   1.000
_cell.length_b   1.000
_cell.length_c   1.000
_cell.angle_alpha   90.00
_cell.angle_beta   90.00
_cell.angle_gamma   90.00
#
_symmetry.space_group_name_H-M   'P 1'
#
loop_
_entity.id
_entity.type
_entity.pdbx_description
1 polymer ?
#
loop_
_entity_poly.entity_id
_entity_poly.type
_entity_poly.pdbx_seq_one_letter_code
_entity_poly.pdbx_strand_id
1 'polypeptide(L)'
;MTSRSCAIKIGSENMDKIENVLFNNCIIKNSNRGIGIQNRDEGTVSNIIFSNILVDCMFYSDVWWGKAEPIYVTSYPRAVGNHKDAGWRFPKGATKGHSGEVSNIFFNQIKCTSENGIFVGGDTPEKVHHIYFDEIDVKLLKRTDYEGGVYDKRPCNGDGFVYDKTYAFYLDTASDIRITGYNIYWAFPQLTQAGGEI
;
A
#
# COMPACT_ATOMS: atom_id res chain seq x y z
N MET A 1 2.91 1.51 17.73
CA MET A 1 3.61 0.40 17.04
C MET A 1 4.79 0.96 16.28
N THR A 2 5.89 0.23 16.20
CA THR A 2 7.06 0.58 15.37
C THR A 2 7.52 -0.69 14.66
N SER A 3 7.72 -0.62 13.35
CA SER A 3 8.16 -1.77 12.58
C SER A 3 9.10 -1.35 11.44
N ARG A 4 10.24 -1.99 11.33
CA ARG A 4 11.12 -1.84 10.16
C ARG A 4 10.58 -2.53 8.90
N SER A 5 9.44 -3.19 9.00
CA SER A 5 8.68 -3.77 7.91
C SER A 5 7.32 -3.05 7.79
N CYS A 6 6.20 -3.74 7.94
CA CYS A 6 4.86 -3.18 7.91
C CYS A 6 4.25 -3.23 9.32
N ALA A 7 3.75 -2.11 9.84
CA ALA A 7 3.24 -2.04 11.21
C ALA A 7 1.91 -2.79 11.38
N ILE A 8 0.97 -2.56 10.47
CA ILE A 8 -0.28 -3.34 10.35
C ILE A 8 -0.26 -4.01 9.00
N LYS A 9 -0.34 -5.34 8.98
CA LYS A 9 -0.29 -6.11 7.74
C LYS A 9 -1.43 -7.12 7.66
N ILE A 10 -2.16 -7.10 6.55
CA ILE A 10 -3.12 -8.11 6.15
C ILE A 10 -2.55 -8.84 4.92
N GLY A 11 -2.46 -10.16 5.00
CA GLY A 11 -1.79 -10.98 3.98
C GLY A 11 -0.29 -11.18 4.30
N SER A 12 0.53 -11.58 3.39
CA SER A 12 0.35 -11.81 1.94
C SER A 12 -0.32 -13.15 1.60
N GLU A 13 -0.22 -14.16 2.48
CA GLU A 13 -0.89 -15.44 2.29
C GLU A 13 -2.36 -15.30 2.67
N ASN A 14 -3.23 -15.62 1.73
CA ASN A 14 -4.66 -15.58 1.94
C ASN A 14 -5.37 -16.56 0.98
N MET A 15 -5.87 -17.66 1.54
CA MET A 15 -6.54 -18.73 0.79
C MET A 15 -8.06 -18.73 0.97
N ASP A 16 -8.59 -17.91 1.87
CA ASP A 16 -10.00 -17.86 2.20
C ASP A 16 -10.43 -16.39 2.34
N LYS A 17 -11.18 -16.04 3.34
CA LYS A 17 -11.67 -14.69 3.57
C LYS A 17 -11.01 -14.06 4.79
N ILE A 18 -10.58 -12.82 4.63
CA ILE A 18 -10.23 -11.92 5.73
C ILE A 18 -11.24 -10.79 5.68
N GLU A 19 -12.21 -10.79 6.56
CA GLU A 19 -13.30 -9.83 6.53
C GLU A 19 -13.77 -9.37 7.90
N ASN A 20 -14.47 -8.22 7.93
CA ASN A 20 -15.11 -7.69 9.13
C ASN A 20 -14.10 -7.35 10.25
N VAL A 21 -13.01 -6.66 9.90
CA VAL A 21 -11.96 -6.28 10.83
C VAL A 21 -11.93 -4.77 11.03
N LEU A 22 -11.81 -4.34 12.27
CA LEU A 22 -11.66 -2.93 12.64
C LEU A 22 -10.31 -2.70 13.32
N PHE A 23 -9.54 -1.76 12.77
CA PHE A 23 -8.37 -1.16 13.41
C PHE A 23 -8.70 0.28 13.79
N ASN A 24 -8.66 0.59 15.06
CA ASN A 24 -9.04 1.91 15.55
C ASN A 24 -8.08 2.40 16.63
N ASN A 25 -7.89 3.73 16.69
CA ASN A 25 -7.09 4.40 17.73
C ASN A 25 -5.64 3.90 17.79
N CYS A 26 -4.99 3.78 16.65
CA CYS A 26 -3.62 3.29 16.59
C CYS A 26 -2.60 4.43 16.36
N ILE A 27 -1.41 4.27 16.93
CA ILE A 27 -0.26 5.13 16.64
C ILE A 27 0.85 4.25 16.07
N ILE A 28 1.25 4.53 14.85
CA ILE A 28 2.37 3.90 14.13
C ILE A 28 3.49 4.93 14.05
N LYS A 29 4.70 4.55 14.46
CA LYS A 29 5.86 5.44 14.47
C LYS A 29 7.06 4.77 13.82
N ASN A 30 7.75 5.54 12.98
CA ASN A 30 9.01 5.11 12.36
C ASN A 30 8.90 3.71 11.73
N SER A 31 7.85 3.46 10.98
CA SER A 31 7.68 2.19 10.25
C SER A 31 8.09 2.34 8.80
N ASN A 32 8.60 1.25 8.21
CA ASN A 32 8.93 1.25 6.79
C ASN A 32 7.66 1.26 5.90
N ARG A 33 6.58 0.66 6.39
CA ARG A 33 5.22 0.78 5.83
C ARG A 33 4.24 0.87 7.01
N GLY A 34 3.25 1.74 6.90
CA GLY A 34 2.26 1.91 7.95
C GLY A 34 1.21 0.80 7.95
N ILE A 35 0.23 0.94 7.08
CA ILE A 35 -0.86 -0.02 6.88
C ILE A 35 -0.65 -0.70 5.52
N GLY A 36 -0.59 -2.03 5.51
CA GLY A 36 -0.39 -2.81 4.29
C GLY A 36 -1.45 -3.90 4.13
N ILE A 37 -2.20 -3.85 3.04
CA ILE A 37 -3.01 -4.94 2.55
C ILE A 37 -2.31 -5.51 1.31
N GLN A 38 -1.87 -6.74 1.41
CA GLN A 38 -1.14 -7.43 0.34
C GLN A 38 -1.82 -8.75 0.06
N ASN A 39 -2.81 -8.78 -0.84
CA ASN A 39 -3.42 -10.04 -1.25
C ASN A 39 -2.61 -10.65 -2.39
N ARG A 40 -2.09 -11.86 -2.20
CA ARG A 40 -1.21 -12.53 -3.16
C ARG A 40 -1.70 -13.89 -3.60
N ASP A 41 -2.74 -14.38 -2.97
CA ASP A 41 -3.38 -15.67 -3.24
C ASP A 41 -4.87 -15.48 -3.49
N GLU A 42 -5.62 -16.55 -3.73
CA GLU A 42 -7.00 -16.52 -4.24
C GLU A 42 -8.07 -16.08 -3.23
N GLY A 43 -7.73 -15.97 -1.96
CA GLY A 43 -8.63 -15.50 -0.92
C GLY A 43 -8.99 -14.01 -1.06
N THR A 44 -10.08 -13.60 -0.46
CA THR A 44 -10.59 -12.22 -0.51
C THR A 44 -10.28 -11.45 0.77
N VAL A 45 -10.13 -10.13 0.64
CA VAL A 45 -10.03 -9.20 1.77
C VAL A 45 -11.14 -8.16 1.64
N SER A 46 -12.05 -8.08 2.60
CA SER A 46 -13.17 -7.16 2.49
C SER A 46 -13.72 -6.65 3.84
N ASN A 47 -14.48 -5.56 3.79
CA ASN A 47 -15.11 -4.98 4.99
C ASN A 47 -14.10 -4.70 6.11
N ILE A 48 -13.01 -4.03 5.76
CA ILE A 48 -11.98 -3.64 6.73
C ILE A 48 -12.07 -2.13 6.96
N ILE A 49 -12.06 -1.74 8.20
CA ILE A 49 -12.11 -0.33 8.60
C ILE A 49 -10.83 0.01 9.35
N PHE A 50 -10.15 1.06 8.89
CA PHE A 50 -9.04 1.73 9.59
C PHE A 50 -9.52 3.12 9.98
N SER A 51 -9.53 3.42 11.28
CA SER A 51 -10.09 4.68 11.77
C SER A 51 -9.25 5.29 12.87
N ASN A 52 -9.13 6.62 12.83
CA ASN A 52 -8.42 7.40 13.85
C ASN A 52 -7.00 6.90 14.11
N ILE A 53 -6.16 6.91 13.07
CA ILE A 53 -4.79 6.38 13.13
C ILE A 53 -3.78 7.47 12.78
N LEU A 54 -2.74 7.57 13.60
CA LEU A 54 -1.55 8.37 13.30
C LEU A 54 -0.49 7.45 12.69
N VAL A 55 0.00 7.81 11.51
CA VAL A 55 0.98 7.02 10.77
C VAL A 55 2.23 7.85 10.51
N ASP A 56 3.37 7.35 10.93
CA ASP A 56 4.68 7.92 10.63
C ASP A 56 5.56 6.86 9.99
N CYS A 57 5.90 7.06 8.70
CA CYS A 57 6.71 6.14 7.91
C CYS A 57 7.99 6.81 7.43
N MET A 58 9.07 6.03 7.43
CA MET A 58 10.34 6.43 6.85
C MET A 58 11.00 5.25 6.13
N PHE A 59 11.84 5.56 5.19
CA PHE A 59 12.57 4.56 4.43
C PHE A 59 13.71 3.97 5.30
N TYR A 60 13.85 2.65 5.34
CA TYR A 60 14.90 1.97 6.10
C TYR A 60 15.92 1.26 5.23
N SER A 61 15.49 0.75 4.08
CA SER A 61 16.33 -0.07 3.23
C SER A 61 15.69 -0.25 1.86
N ASP A 62 16.49 -0.20 0.82
CA ASP A 62 16.10 -0.49 -0.56
C ASP A 62 15.80 -1.97 -0.81
N VAL A 63 16.33 -2.85 0.05
CA VAL A 63 16.12 -4.30 -0.05
C VAL A 63 14.72 -4.71 0.43
N TRP A 64 14.19 -4.04 1.46
CA TRP A 64 12.87 -4.35 1.99
C TRP A 64 11.74 -3.89 1.07
N TRP A 65 10.65 -4.62 1.11
CA TRP A 65 9.47 -4.38 0.25
C TRP A 65 8.70 -3.10 0.57
N GLY A 66 8.72 -2.63 1.80
CA GLY A 66 8.16 -1.32 2.12
C GLY A 66 9.06 -0.19 1.58
N LYS A 67 8.44 0.86 1.08
CA LYS A 67 9.08 2.05 0.51
C LYS A 67 8.59 3.33 1.20
N ALA A 68 8.37 3.28 2.50
CA ALA A 68 7.85 4.35 3.34
C ALA A 68 6.41 4.77 2.99
N GLU A 69 5.61 3.86 2.43
CA GLU A 69 4.20 4.12 2.17
C GLU A 69 3.38 4.14 3.48
N PRO A 70 2.58 5.17 3.74
CA PRO A 70 1.74 5.18 4.95
C PRO A 70 0.57 4.20 4.84
N ILE A 71 0.02 4.05 3.63
CA ILE A 71 -1.03 3.08 3.28
C ILE A 71 -0.67 2.43 1.95
N TYR A 72 -0.80 1.11 1.91
CA TYR A 72 -0.49 0.29 0.75
C TYR A 72 -1.56 -0.79 0.60
N VAL A 73 -2.35 -0.75 -0.48
CA VAL A 73 -3.46 -1.68 -0.72
C VAL A 73 -3.26 -2.34 -2.07
N THR A 74 -3.04 -3.67 -2.05
CA THR A 74 -2.71 -4.36 -3.30
C THR A 74 -3.29 -5.76 -3.41
N SER A 75 -3.60 -6.15 -4.66
CA SER A 75 -3.86 -7.53 -5.03
C SER A 75 -3.16 -7.86 -6.35
N TYR A 76 -2.05 -8.59 -6.24
CA TYR A 76 -1.27 -9.09 -7.37
C TYR A 76 -0.98 -10.58 -7.18
N PRO A 77 -1.14 -11.43 -8.21
CA PRO A 77 -0.79 -12.84 -8.09
C PRO A 77 0.72 -13.02 -7.93
N ARG A 78 1.11 -14.03 -7.16
CA ARG A 78 2.53 -14.41 -7.03
C ARG A 78 3.10 -14.80 -8.38
N ALA A 79 4.38 -14.51 -8.57
CA ALA A 79 5.10 -14.88 -9.77
C ALA A 79 5.15 -16.40 -9.98
N VAL A 80 5.00 -16.81 -11.22
CA VAL A 80 5.01 -18.22 -11.65
C VAL A 80 6.01 -18.47 -12.78
N GLY A 81 6.31 -19.71 -13.06
CA GLY A 81 7.17 -20.13 -14.18
C GLY A 81 8.63 -19.70 -13.95
N ASN A 82 9.25 -19.10 -14.97
CA ASN A 82 10.65 -18.68 -14.96
C ASN A 82 10.88 -17.26 -14.45
N HIS A 83 9.87 -16.65 -13.84
CA HIS A 83 10.02 -15.32 -13.26
C HIS A 83 11.03 -15.31 -12.10
N LYS A 84 11.82 -14.25 -11.97
CA LYS A 84 12.84 -14.11 -10.90
C LYS A 84 12.28 -14.30 -9.48
N ASP A 85 11.02 -13.94 -9.27
CA ASP A 85 10.33 -14.04 -7.99
C ASP A 85 9.50 -15.34 -7.84
N ALA A 86 9.57 -16.29 -8.79
CA ALA A 86 8.80 -17.53 -8.76
C ALA A 86 9.22 -18.51 -7.64
N GLY A 87 10.33 -18.24 -6.97
CA GLY A 87 10.80 -19.04 -5.83
C GLY A 87 10.01 -18.84 -4.53
N TRP A 88 9.13 -17.84 -4.46
CA TRP A 88 8.28 -17.63 -3.30
C TRP A 88 7.26 -18.75 -3.13
N ARG A 89 7.17 -19.26 -1.90
CA ARG A 89 6.26 -20.36 -1.60
C ARG A 89 4.81 -19.96 -1.83
N PHE A 90 4.09 -20.84 -2.49
CA PHE A 90 2.63 -20.78 -2.50
C PHE A 90 2.07 -21.48 -1.27
N PRO A 91 0.98 -20.99 -0.68
CA PRO A 91 0.21 -21.75 0.29
C PRO A 91 -0.21 -23.12 -0.28
N LYS A 92 -0.38 -24.11 0.60
CA LYS A 92 -0.84 -25.43 0.17
C LYS A 92 -2.23 -25.31 -0.46
N GLY A 93 -2.38 -25.79 -1.68
CA GLY A 93 -3.65 -25.76 -2.42
C GLY A 93 -3.89 -24.47 -3.23
N ALA A 94 -2.98 -23.50 -3.18
CA ALA A 94 -3.14 -22.26 -3.93
C ALA A 94 -3.18 -22.46 -5.44
N THR A 95 -4.09 -21.78 -6.11
CA THR A 95 -4.15 -21.67 -7.56
C THR A 95 -3.09 -20.67 -8.02
N LYS A 96 -2.07 -21.20 -8.69
CA LYS A 96 -0.93 -20.38 -9.13
C LYS A 96 -1.35 -19.34 -10.17
N GLY A 97 -0.81 -18.12 -10.03
CA GLY A 97 -1.07 -17.02 -10.97
C GLY A 97 -2.41 -16.33 -10.77
N HIS A 98 -3.09 -16.57 -9.67
CA HIS A 98 -4.33 -15.90 -9.29
C HIS A 98 -4.19 -15.18 -7.95
N SER A 99 -4.84 -14.03 -7.84
CA SER A 99 -5.10 -13.35 -6.57
C SER A 99 -6.60 -13.08 -6.45
N GLY A 100 -7.11 -13.08 -5.24
CA GLY A 100 -8.49 -12.72 -4.96
C GLY A 100 -8.69 -11.20 -4.89
N GLU A 101 -9.88 -10.76 -4.54
CA GLU A 101 -10.25 -9.35 -4.51
C GLU A 101 -9.91 -8.71 -3.15
N VAL A 102 -9.63 -7.41 -3.20
CA VAL A 102 -9.57 -6.51 -2.06
C VAL A 102 -10.63 -5.44 -2.26
N SER A 103 -11.65 -5.41 -1.43
CA SER A 103 -12.79 -4.51 -1.63
C SER A 103 -13.43 -4.04 -0.32
N ASN A 104 -14.20 -2.96 -0.40
CA ASN A 104 -14.89 -2.39 0.76
C ASN A 104 -13.92 -2.08 1.92
N ILE A 105 -12.84 -1.37 1.60
CA ILE A 105 -11.84 -0.95 2.57
C ILE A 105 -12.04 0.53 2.87
N PHE A 106 -12.15 0.85 4.14
CA PHE A 106 -12.41 2.20 4.60
C PHE A 106 -11.24 2.72 5.42
N PHE A 107 -10.69 3.86 5.00
CA PHE A 107 -9.70 4.62 5.74
C PHE A 107 -10.36 5.95 6.15
N ASN A 108 -10.51 6.18 7.43
CA ASN A 108 -11.18 7.36 7.96
C ASN A 108 -10.36 8.02 9.07
N GLN A 109 -10.20 9.33 9.00
CA GLN A 109 -9.44 10.12 9.98
C GLN A 109 -8.01 9.61 10.18
N ILE A 110 -7.25 9.49 9.09
CA ILE A 110 -5.85 9.05 9.12
C ILE A 110 -4.93 10.24 8.90
N LYS A 111 -3.96 10.42 9.79
CA LYS A 111 -2.92 11.44 9.64
C LYS A 111 -1.59 10.77 9.36
N CYS A 112 -1.05 11.03 8.18
CA CYS A 112 0.17 10.41 7.69
C CYS A 112 1.32 11.42 7.63
N THR A 113 2.49 11.02 8.11
CA THR A 113 3.78 11.64 7.75
C THR A 113 4.65 10.54 7.14
N SER A 114 5.12 10.74 5.92
CA SER A 114 5.81 9.67 5.17
C SER A 114 6.78 10.23 4.14
N GLU A 115 7.71 9.39 3.67
CA GLU A 115 8.62 9.75 2.58
C GLU A 115 8.06 9.37 1.21
N ASN A 116 7.05 8.51 1.17
CA ASN A 116 6.34 8.13 -0.04
C ASN A 116 4.83 8.25 0.17
N GLY A 117 4.06 8.21 -0.90
CA GLY A 117 2.62 8.36 -0.85
C GLY A 117 1.85 7.07 -0.60
N ILE A 118 0.55 7.20 -0.57
CA ILE A 118 -0.41 6.09 -0.50
C ILE A 118 -0.41 5.37 -1.85
N PHE A 119 -0.31 4.04 -1.84
CA PHE A 119 -0.34 3.21 -3.04
C PHE A 119 -1.55 2.28 -3.03
N VAL A 120 -2.29 2.28 -4.13
CA VAL A 120 -3.43 1.37 -4.35
C VAL A 120 -3.29 0.76 -5.74
N GLY A 121 -3.28 -0.58 -5.84
CA GLY A 121 -3.15 -1.20 -7.14
C GLY A 121 -3.45 -2.70 -7.18
N GLY A 122 -3.91 -3.16 -8.33
CA GLY A 122 -4.23 -4.56 -8.60
C GLY A 122 -3.67 -5.06 -9.93
N ASP A 123 -3.73 -6.36 -10.14
CA ASP A 123 -3.39 -6.98 -11.42
C ASP A 123 -4.39 -6.59 -12.52
N THR A 124 -5.66 -6.45 -12.14
CA THR A 124 -6.73 -5.88 -12.96
C THR A 124 -7.58 -4.91 -12.12
N PRO A 125 -8.38 -4.03 -12.75
CA PRO A 125 -9.21 -3.07 -12.02
C PRO A 125 -10.19 -3.70 -11.02
N GLU A 126 -10.62 -4.93 -11.30
CA GLU A 126 -11.58 -5.67 -10.46
C GLU A 126 -10.92 -6.27 -9.22
N LYS A 127 -9.59 -6.32 -9.17
CA LYS A 127 -8.86 -6.92 -8.05
C LYS A 127 -8.75 -5.99 -6.84
N VAL A 128 -8.79 -4.68 -7.07
CA VAL A 128 -8.81 -3.68 -5.99
C VAL A 128 -9.87 -2.64 -6.32
N HIS A 129 -10.95 -2.64 -5.58
CA HIS A 129 -12.08 -1.76 -5.83
C HIS A 129 -12.87 -1.41 -4.56
N HIS A 130 -13.73 -0.38 -4.63
CA HIS A 130 -14.50 0.12 -3.50
C HIS A 130 -13.60 0.46 -2.30
N ILE A 131 -12.56 1.28 -2.55
CA ILE A 131 -11.65 1.76 -1.52
C ILE A 131 -12.02 3.22 -1.20
N TYR A 132 -12.24 3.48 0.06
CA TYR A 132 -12.73 4.76 0.55
C TYR A 132 -11.70 5.42 1.45
N PHE A 133 -11.31 6.64 1.09
CA PHE A 133 -10.44 7.51 1.89
C PHE A 133 -11.26 8.73 2.29
N ASP A 134 -11.42 8.94 3.59
CA ASP A 134 -12.17 10.07 4.13
C ASP A 134 -11.41 10.73 5.29
N GLU A 135 -11.28 12.06 5.26
CA GLU A 135 -10.50 12.84 6.22
C GLU A 135 -9.03 12.34 6.35
N ILE A 136 -8.30 12.36 5.23
CA ILE A 136 -6.91 11.88 5.15
C ILE A 136 -5.95 13.06 5.06
N ASP A 137 -5.11 13.25 6.06
CA ASP A 137 -3.99 14.19 6.02
C ASP A 137 -2.72 13.46 5.59
N VAL A 138 -2.09 13.88 4.49
CA VAL A 138 -0.82 13.33 4.02
C VAL A 138 0.25 14.42 4.04
N LYS A 139 1.24 14.25 4.91
CA LYS A 139 2.46 15.07 4.91
C LYS A 139 3.61 14.28 4.32
N LEU A 140 4.03 14.65 3.11
CA LEU A 140 5.21 14.09 2.48
C LEU A 140 6.45 14.83 2.97
N LEU A 141 7.31 14.13 3.70
CA LEU A 141 8.50 14.66 4.33
C LEU A 141 9.69 13.75 4.08
N LYS A 142 10.61 14.19 3.25
CA LYS A 142 11.85 13.47 2.96
C LYS A 142 12.80 13.52 4.15
N ARG A 143 13.27 12.35 4.61
CA ARG A 143 14.17 12.18 5.76
C ARG A 143 15.45 11.42 5.41
N THR A 144 15.41 10.65 4.35
CA THR A 144 16.52 9.81 3.89
C THR A 144 16.90 10.13 2.45
N ASP A 145 18.05 9.65 1.99
CA ASP A 145 18.54 9.85 0.62
C ASP A 145 17.95 8.85 -0.38
N TYR A 146 17.09 7.91 0.06
CA TYR A 146 16.41 6.99 -0.85
C TYR A 146 15.44 7.73 -1.76
N GLU A 147 15.31 7.28 -3.00
CA GLU A 147 14.38 7.88 -3.96
C GLU A 147 12.92 7.69 -3.53
N GLY A 148 12.10 8.72 -3.69
CA GLY A 148 10.67 8.64 -3.57
C GLY A 148 10.02 8.17 -4.87
N GLY A 149 8.71 7.86 -4.85
CA GLY A 149 7.97 7.42 -6.04
C GLY A 149 8.28 5.98 -6.46
N VAL A 150 8.98 5.23 -5.63
CA VAL A 150 9.24 3.80 -5.84
C VAL A 150 8.25 3.00 -5.03
N TYR A 151 7.55 2.07 -5.67
CA TYR A 151 6.62 1.15 -5.00
C TYR A 151 6.97 -0.30 -5.34
N ASP A 152 6.98 -1.16 -4.33
CA ASP A 152 7.37 -2.56 -4.47
C ASP A 152 6.13 -3.46 -4.41
N LYS A 153 5.82 -4.10 -5.54
CA LYS A 153 4.66 -4.99 -5.71
C LYS A 153 4.98 -6.45 -5.39
N ARG A 154 6.25 -6.77 -5.15
CA ARG A 154 6.68 -8.16 -4.92
C ARG A 154 6.05 -8.82 -3.68
N PRO A 155 5.91 -10.16 -3.66
CA PRO A 155 6.09 -11.06 -4.79
C PRO A 155 4.90 -10.96 -5.74
N CYS A 156 5.18 -10.69 -7.02
CA CYS A 156 4.15 -10.59 -8.04
C CYS A 156 4.64 -11.09 -9.39
N ASN A 157 3.72 -11.31 -10.29
CA ASN A 157 4.00 -11.56 -11.70
C ASN A 157 4.34 -10.23 -12.39
N GLY A 158 5.17 -10.26 -13.43
CA GLY A 158 5.57 -9.06 -14.16
C GLY A 158 6.63 -8.21 -13.43
N ASP A 159 6.60 -6.89 -13.66
CA ASP A 159 7.53 -5.95 -13.05
C ASP A 159 7.19 -5.76 -11.57
N GLY A 160 8.15 -6.10 -10.73
CA GLY A 160 7.99 -6.02 -9.28
C GLY A 160 8.04 -4.60 -8.71
N PHE A 161 8.38 -3.60 -9.53
CA PHE A 161 8.53 -2.22 -9.09
C PHE A 161 7.77 -1.25 -10.00
N VAL A 162 7.25 -0.20 -9.38
CA VAL A 162 6.83 1.02 -10.04
C VAL A 162 7.86 2.09 -9.73
N TYR A 163 8.29 2.83 -10.74
CA TYR A 163 9.18 3.99 -10.63
C TYR A 163 8.48 5.19 -11.24
N ASP A 164 8.19 6.19 -10.44
CA ASP A 164 7.52 7.41 -10.89
C ASP A 164 7.89 8.58 -9.96
N LYS A 165 7.25 9.73 -10.14
CA LYS A 165 7.32 10.83 -9.18
C LYS A 165 6.63 10.44 -7.87
N THR A 166 6.99 11.12 -6.79
CA THR A 166 6.27 10.95 -5.53
C THR A 166 4.92 11.68 -5.60
N TYR A 167 3.84 10.94 -5.46
CA TYR A 167 2.47 11.47 -5.35
C TYR A 167 1.93 11.21 -3.94
N ALA A 168 0.97 12.01 -3.48
CA ALA A 168 0.27 11.74 -2.22
C ALA A 168 -0.60 10.48 -2.33
N PHE A 169 -1.23 10.28 -3.50
CA PHE A 169 -1.96 9.07 -3.85
C PHE A 169 -1.48 8.58 -5.22
N TYR A 170 -1.06 7.34 -5.28
CA TYR A 170 -0.71 6.64 -6.52
C TYR A 170 -1.70 5.48 -6.72
N LEU A 171 -2.49 5.58 -7.77
CA LEU A 171 -3.51 4.58 -8.12
C LEU A 171 -3.05 3.82 -9.37
N ASP A 172 -2.75 2.53 -9.21
CA ASP A 172 -2.29 1.65 -10.28
C ASP A 172 -3.31 0.53 -10.49
N THR A 173 -4.02 0.55 -11.59
CA THR A 173 -4.96 -0.52 -11.96
C THR A 173 -5.93 -0.87 -10.82
N ALA A 174 -6.78 0.07 -10.46
CA ALA A 174 -7.84 -0.07 -9.45
C ALA A 174 -9.12 0.64 -9.91
N SER A 175 -10.27 0.30 -9.35
CA SER A 175 -11.56 0.91 -9.69
C SER A 175 -12.35 1.33 -8.45
N ASP A 176 -13.34 2.20 -8.63
CA ASP A 176 -14.22 2.67 -7.56
C ASP A 176 -13.47 3.18 -6.32
N ILE A 177 -12.50 4.06 -6.55
CA ILE A 177 -11.74 4.72 -5.48
C ILE A 177 -12.39 6.05 -5.18
N ARG A 178 -12.75 6.26 -3.93
CA ARG A 178 -13.27 7.55 -3.46
C ARG A 178 -12.31 8.19 -2.49
N ILE A 179 -11.96 9.45 -2.72
CA ILE A 179 -11.10 10.26 -1.85
C ILE A 179 -11.87 11.54 -1.51
N THR A 180 -12.17 11.73 -0.23
CA THR A 180 -12.92 12.88 0.29
C THR A 180 -12.24 13.45 1.53
N GLY A 181 -12.38 14.75 1.78
CA GLY A 181 -11.87 15.36 3.02
C GLY A 181 -10.37 15.22 3.22
N TYR A 182 -9.55 15.50 2.23
CA TYR A 182 -8.10 15.33 2.32
C TYR A 182 -7.34 16.65 2.42
N ASN A 183 -6.17 16.59 3.09
CA ASN A 183 -5.16 17.65 3.06
C ASN A 183 -3.80 17.07 2.67
N ILE A 184 -3.09 17.73 1.77
CA ILE A 184 -1.78 17.32 1.29
C ILE A 184 -0.76 18.42 1.61
N TYR A 185 0.32 18.04 2.29
CA TYR A 185 1.42 18.92 2.64
C TYR A 185 2.73 18.38 2.06
N TRP A 186 3.36 19.19 1.24
CA TRP A 186 4.64 18.84 0.61
C TRP A 186 5.78 19.53 1.34
N ALA A 187 6.67 18.76 1.90
CA ALA A 187 7.87 19.25 2.58
C ALA A 187 9.17 18.81 1.85
N PHE A 188 9.08 18.66 0.53
CA PHE A 188 10.23 18.38 -0.34
C PHE A 188 10.68 19.66 -1.04
N PRO A 189 11.85 20.24 -0.69
CA PRO A 189 12.33 21.46 -1.34
C PRO A 189 12.50 21.32 -2.86
N GLN A 190 12.73 20.11 -3.36
CA GLN A 190 12.94 19.82 -4.78
C GLN A 190 11.63 19.71 -5.58
N LEU A 191 10.50 19.48 -4.95
CA LEU A 191 9.20 19.34 -5.63
C LEU A 191 8.46 20.68 -5.79
N THR A 192 8.85 21.72 -5.06
CA THR A 192 8.28 23.05 -5.21
C THR A 192 8.69 23.75 -6.52
N GLN A 193 9.66 23.21 -7.26
CA GLN A 193 10.09 23.74 -8.56
C GLN A 193 9.44 23.05 -9.78
N ALA A 194 8.84 21.91 -9.61
CA ALA A 194 8.00 21.29 -10.63
C ALA A 194 6.56 21.71 -10.36
N GLY A 195 6.11 22.76 -11.06
CA GLY A 195 4.77 23.31 -10.91
C GLY A 195 3.74 22.20 -10.89
N GLY A 196 3.03 22.08 -9.78
CA GLY A 196 1.93 21.17 -9.65
C GLY A 196 0.80 21.62 -10.58
N GLU A 197 0.67 21.01 -11.72
CA GLU A 197 -0.59 20.97 -12.43
C GLU A 197 -1.45 19.90 -11.73
N ILE A 198 -2.53 20.38 -11.14
CA ILE A 198 -3.63 19.59 -10.58
C ILE A 198 -4.47 19.08 -11.74
#